data_30abb6d331fc2a542c1a3108b88e4190
#
_entry.id   30abb6d331fc2a542c1a3108b88e4190
#
_cell.length_a   1.000
_cell.length_b   1.000
_cell.length_c   1.000
_cell.angle_alpha   90.00
_cell.angle_beta   90.00
_cell.angle_gamma   90.00
#
_symmetry.space_group_name_H-M   'P 1'
#
loop_
_entity.id
_entity.type
_entity.pdbx_description
1 polymer ?
#
loop_
_entity_poly.entity_id
_entity_poly.type
_entity_poly.pdbx_seq_one_letter_code
_entity_poly.pdbx_strand_id
1 'polypeptide(L)'
;MIAIQTANLTKKYGDIIAINGVDLEVEAGEIVGCLGPERSGKTTLLRLLTGLVRPTLGDSTVLGLSSVKESRKLRAKSGIVTDTAACIGSMSALENLLMFASMYGMRKEQARTHAAQLLKKLDLWNARDRKVYTFSTEMCRRLSLAR
;
A
#
# COMPACT_ATOMS: atom_id res chain seq x y z
N MET A 1 3.34 -3.02 -21.67
CA MET A 1 2.83 -4.17 -20.87
C MET A 1 1.81 -3.62 -19.88
N ILE A 2 0.58 -4.15 -19.89
CA ILE A 2 -0.49 -3.72 -18.97
C ILE A 2 -0.15 -4.19 -17.56
N ALA A 3 -0.07 -3.25 -16.63
CA ALA A 3 0.18 -3.51 -15.21
C ALA A 3 -1.12 -3.63 -14.41
N ILE A 4 -2.14 -2.85 -14.76
CA ILE A 4 -3.46 -2.90 -14.13
C ILE A 4 -4.51 -2.95 -15.22
N GLN A 5 -5.47 -3.86 -15.09
CA GLN A 5 -6.63 -3.96 -15.95
C GLN A 5 -7.86 -4.27 -15.13
N THR A 6 -8.96 -3.57 -15.38
CA THR A 6 -10.26 -3.86 -14.78
C THR A 6 -11.32 -4.05 -15.87
N ALA A 7 -12.28 -4.91 -15.61
CA ALA A 7 -13.42 -5.17 -16.48
C ALA A 7 -14.71 -5.08 -15.68
N ASN A 8 -15.52 -4.05 -15.98
CA ASN A 8 -16.81 -3.78 -15.35
C ASN A 8 -16.74 -3.82 -13.81
N LEU A 9 -15.65 -3.27 -13.24
CA LEU A 9 -15.36 -3.37 -11.82
C LEU A 9 -16.40 -2.59 -11.00
N THR A 10 -17.16 -3.32 -10.17
CA THR A 10 -18.27 -2.75 -9.40
C THR A 10 -18.15 -3.15 -7.93
N LYS A 11 -18.41 -2.21 -7.02
CA LYS A 11 -18.47 -2.46 -5.59
C LYS A 11 -19.68 -1.80 -4.95
N LYS A 12 -20.48 -2.62 -4.28
CA LYS A 12 -21.61 -2.18 -3.44
C LYS A 12 -21.32 -2.51 -1.97
N TYR A 13 -21.76 -1.64 -1.08
CA TYR A 13 -21.81 -1.83 0.36
C TYR A 13 -23.27 -1.63 0.81
N GLY A 14 -24.02 -2.71 0.98
CA GLY A 14 -25.48 -2.63 1.10
C GLY A 14 -26.08 -1.94 -0.14
N ASP A 15 -26.82 -0.88 0.09
CA ASP A 15 -27.48 -0.10 -0.98
C ASP A 15 -26.57 0.95 -1.62
N ILE A 16 -25.36 1.17 -1.06
CA ILE A 16 -24.43 2.19 -1.54
C ILE A 16 -23.54 1.60 -2.63
N ILE A 17 -23.60 2.19 -3.83
CA ILE A 17 -22.69 1.87 -4.92
C ILE A 17 -21.44 2.75 -4.77
N ALA A 18 -20.32 2.15 -4.36
CA ALA A 18 -19.04 2.85 -4.20
C ALA A 18 -18.23 2.93 -5.48
N ILE A 19 -18.32 1.91 -6.33
CA ILE A 19 -17.70 1.81 -7.67
C ILE A 19 -18.74 1.18 -8.58
N ASN A 20 -18.90 1.71 -9.78
CA ASN A 20 -19.90 1.27 -10.75
C ASN A 20 -19.29 1.11 -12.14
N GLY A 21 -19.05 -0.14 -12.54
CA GLY A 21 -18.66 -0.49 -13.90
C GLY A 21 -17.35 0.18 -14.38
N VAL A 22 -16.31 0.21 -13.56
CA VAL A 22 -15.06 0.87 -13.95
C VAL A 22 -14.21 -0.05 -14.80
N ASP A 23 -13.89 0.41 -16.02
CA ASP A 23 -12.91 -0.15 -16.92
C ASP A 23 -11.68 0.76 -16.91
N LEU A 24 -10.52 0.19 -16.56
CA LEU A 24 -9.26 0.90 -16.43
C LEU A 24 -8.12 0.04 -16.95
N GLU A 25 -7.23 0.65 -17.71
CA GLU A 25 -5.96 0.07 -18.12
C GLU A 25 -4.83 1.02 -17.74
N VAL A 26 -3.77 0.47 -17.14
CA VAL A 26 -2.56 1.20 -16.77
C VAL A 26 -1.36 0.38 -17.23
N GLU A 27 -0.44 1.01 -17.92
CA GLU A 27 0.80 0.38 -18.35
C GLU A 27 1.86 0.32 -17.25
N ALA A 28 2.81 -0.59 -17.40
CA ALA A 28 3.96 -0.66 -16.50
C ALA A 28 4.83 0.58 -16.65
N GLY A 29 5.20 1.19 -15.53
CA GLY A 29 6.01 2.42 -15.48
C GLY A 29 5.19 3.70 -15.44
N GLU A 30 3.88 3.65 -15.62
CA GLU A 30 3.03 4.83 -15.51
C GLU A 30 2.81 5.26 -14.06
N ILE A 31 2.65 6.57 -13.88
CA ILE A 31 2.18 7.19 -12.63
C ILE A 31 0.77 7.72 -12.90
N VAL A 32 -0.20 7.13 -12.24
CA VAL A 32 -1.62 7.46 -12.43
C VAL A 32 -2.18 8.16 -11.20
N GLY A 33 -2.82 9.33 -11.42
CA GLY A 33 -3.54 10.08 -10.39
C GLY A 33 -5.04 9.78 -10.43
N CYS A 34 -5.61 9.32 -9.31
CA CYS A 34 -7.05 9.17 -9.16
C CYS A 34 -7.62 10.40 -8.44
N LEU A 35 -8.30 11.27 -9.17
CA LEU A 35 -8.84 12.54 -8.67
C LEU A 35 -10.37 12.45 -8.49
N GLY A 36 -10.90 13.22 -7.56
CA GLY A 36 -12.34 13.31 -7.32
C GLY A 36 -12.65 13.80 -5.91
N PRO A 37 -13.91 14.17 -5.63
CA PRO A 37 -14.35 14.65 -4.32
C PRO A 37 -14.25 13.54 -3.26
N GLU A 38 -14.45 13.91 -2.00
CA GLU A 38 -14.62 12.92 -0.93
C GLU A 38 -15.77 11.97 -1.25
N ARG A 39 -15.62 10.71 -0.83
CA ARG A 39 -16.62 9.63 -1.06
C ARG A 39 -16.83 9.24 -2.53
N SER A 40 -16.01 9.71 -3.48
CA SER A 40 -16.11 9.31 -4.90
C SER A 40 -15.62 7.89 -5.22
N GLY A 41 -15.24 7.11 -4.21
CA GLY A 41 -14.83 5.71 -4.40
C GLY A 41 -13.31 5.49 -4.57
N LYS A 42 -12.46 6.52 -4.58
CA LYS A 42 -10.99 6.40 -4.78
C LYS A 42 -10.35 5.33 -3.90
N THR A 43 -10.58 5.41 -2.60
CA THR A 43 -10.05 4.44 -1.63
C THR A 43 -10.60 3.03 -1.87
N THR A 44 -11.87 2.92 -2.28
CA THR A 44 -12.50 1.64 -2.62
C THR A 44 -11.84 1.04 -3.86
N LEU A 45 -11.58 1.84 -4.90
CA LEU A 45 -10.87 1.40 -6.09
C LEU A 45 -9.49 0.83 -5.74
N LEU A 46 -8.68 1.57 -4.97
CA LEU A 46 -7.36 1.09 -4.53
C LEU A 46 -7.45 -0.21 -3.73
N ARG A 47 -8.44 -0.34 -2.85
CA ARG A 47 -8.66 -1.57 -2.07
C ARG A 47 -9.07 -2.76 -2.93
N LEU A 48 -9.82 -2.54 -4.00
CA LEU A 48 -10.18 -3.56 -4.99
C LEU A 48 -8.94 -4.01 -5.77
N LEU A 49 -8.18 -3.05 -6.32
CA LEU A 49 -6.96 -3.33 -7.09
C LEU A 49 -5.88 -4.05 -6.28
N THR A 50 -5.79 -3.79 -4.98
CA THR A 50 -4.83 -4.46 -4.08
C THR A 50 -5.35 -5.76 -3.47
N GLY A 51 -6.58 -6.17 -3.81
CA GLY A 51 -7.19 -7.39 -3.30
C GLY A 51 -7.50 -7.37 -1.80
N LEU A 52 -7.61 -6.17 -1.19
CA LEU A 52 -8.06 -6.00 0.20
C LEU A 52 -9.57 -6.14 0.33
N VAL A 53 -10.30 -5.81 -0.73
CA VAL A 53 -11.76 -5.93 -0.80
C VAL A 53 -12.11 -6.68 -2.08
N ARG A 54 -13.11 -7.55 -2.02
CA ARG A 54 -13.63 -8.26 -3.21
C ARG A 54 -14.64 -7.39 -3.94
N PRO A 55 -14.63 -7.37 -5.28
CA PRO A 55 -15.68 -6.71 -6.06
C PRO A 55 -17.03 -7.40 -5.84
N THR A 56 -18.11 -6.68 -6.10
CA THR A 56 -19.47 -7.21 -6.17
C THR A 56 -19.73 -7.82 -7.56
N LEU A 57 -19.24 -7.14 -8.61
CA LEU A 57 -19.27 -7.59 -10.01
C LEU A 57 -17.98 -7.16 -10.69
N GLY A 58 -17.67 -7.81 -11.81
CA GLY A 58 -16.47 -7.53 -12.60
C GLY A 58 -15.20 -8.12 -12.00
N ASP A 59 -14.10 -7.89 -12.68
CA ASP A 59 -12.79 -8.43 -12.34
C ASP A 59 -11.71 -7.37 -12.40
N SER A 60 -10.59 -7.64 -11.70
CA SER A 60 -9.37 -6.86 -11.85
C SER A 60 -8.14 -7.74 -11.82
N THR A 61 -7.19 -7.40 -12.69
CA THR A 61 -5.89 -8.04 -12.82
C THR A 61 -4.81 -6.98 -12.57
N VAL A 62 -3.86 -7.27 -11.70
CA VAL A 62 -2.75 -6.39 -11.38
C VAL A 62 -1.46 -7.19 -11.43
N LEU A 63 -0.47 -6.72 -12.21
CA LEU A 63 0.79 -7.44 -12.46
C LEU A 63 0.58 -8.89 -12.94
N GLY A 64 -0.45 -9.11 -13.75
CA GLY A 64 -0.84 -10.43 -14.25
C GLY A 64 -1.52 -11.34 -13.21
N LEU A 65 -1.82 -10.83 -12.00
CA LEU A 65 -2.45 -11.59 -10.92
C LEU A 65 -3.89 -11.12 -10.70
N SER A 66 -4.82 -12.06 -10.56
CA SER A 66 -6.21 -11.74 -10.20
C SER A 66 -6.27 -11.17 -8.77
N SER A 67 -6.87 -9.99 -8.62
CA SER A 67 -7.04 -9.36 -7.30
C SER A 67 -7.95 -10.16 -6.36
N VAL A 68 -8.77 -11.05 -6.89
CA VAL A 68 -9.69 -11.90 -6.13
C VAL A 68 -9.07 -13.25 -5.83
N LYS A 69 -8.59 -13.97 -6.86
CA LYS A 69 -8.12 -15.37 -6.73
C LYS A 69 -6.69 -15.44 -6.17
N GLU A 70 -5.86 -14.44 -6.47
CA GLU A 70 -4.44 -14.42 -6.11
C GLU A 70 -4.07 -13.24 -5.20
N SER A 71 -5.03 -12.72 -4.45
CA SER A 71 -4.87 -11.53 -3.61
C SER A 71 -3.68 -11.60 -2.64
N ARG A 72 -3.32 -12.78 -2.14
CA ARG A 72 -2.16 -12.96 -1.27
C ARG A 72 -0.83 -12.75 -2.02
N LYS A 73 -0.71 -13.33 -3.23
CA LYS A 73 0.48 -13.14 -4.08
C LYS A 73 0.60 -11.70 -4.55
N LEU A 74 -0.54 -11.08 -4.89
CA LEU A 74 -0.61 -9.69 -5.30
C LEU A 74 -0.11 -8.76 -4.19
N ARG A 75 -0.61 -8.92 -2.96
CA ARG A 75 -0.16 -8.13 -1.81
C ARG A 75 1.32 -8.31 -1.48
N ALA A 76 1.89 -9.47 -1.76
CA ALA A 76 3.34 -9.68 -1.60
C ALA A 76 4.18 -8.91 -2.63
N LYS A 77 3.58 -8.46 -3.75
CA LYS A 77 4.24 -7.70 -4.82
C LYS A 77 3.85 -6.21 -4.84
N SER A 78 2.94 -5.77 -3.98
CA SER A 78 2.45 -4.40 -3.94
C SER A 78 2.63 -3.77 -2.57
N GLY A 79 3.06 -2.51 -2.54
CA GLY A 79 3.09 -1.69 -1.33
C GLY A 79 1.89 -0.73 -1.30
N ILE A 80 1.31 -0.55 -0.12
CA ILE A 80 0.20 0.38 0.10
C ILE A 80 0.61 1.34 1.20
N VAL A 81 0.57 2.64 0.88
CA VAL A 81 0.72 3.70 1.87
C VAL A 81 -0.65 4.32 2.11
N THR A 82 -1.13 4.27 3.34
CA THR A 82 -2.42 4.84 3.75
C THR A 82 -2.22 6.19 4.44
N ASP A 83 -3.26 7.01 4.49
CA ASP A 83 -3.25 8.32 5.16
C ASP A 83 -2.93 8.21 6.66
N THR A 84 -3.40 7.15 7.29
CA THR A 84 -3.01 6.77 8.64
C THR A 84 -1.73 5.97 8.56
N ALA A 85 -0.60 6.61 8.85
CA ALA A 85 0.67 5.92 8.96
C ALA A 85 0.56 4.83 10.05
N ALA A 86 0.40 3.58 9.63
CA ALA A 86 0.25 2.44 10.55
C ALA A 86 1.59 2.06 11.20
N CYS A 87 2.30 3.07 11.75
CA CYS A 87 3.52 2.87 12.51
C CYS A 87 3.20 2.68 13.99
N ILE A 88 3.98 1.87 14.68
CA ILE A 88 3.83 1.64 16.11
C ILE A 88 4.54 2.79 16.84
N GLY A 89 3.78 3.70 17.43
CA GLY A 89 4.28 4.93 18.05
C GLY A 89 5.28 4.68 19.18
N SER A 90 5.10 3.63 19.97
CA SER A 90 5.97 3.25 21.07
C SER A 90 7.32 2.66 20.65
N MET A 91 7.47 2.31 19.39
CA MET A 91 8.73 1.82 18.81
C MET A 91 9.50 2.97 18.15
N SER A 92 10.82 2.81 18.01
CA SER A 92 11.64 3.70 17.18
C SER A 92 11.39 3.44 15.70
N ALA A 93 11.88 4.33 14.80
CA ALA A 93 11.77 4.13 13.37
C ALA A 93 12.46 2.84 12.93
N LEU A 94 13.66 2.58 13.46
CA LEU A 94 14.42 1.36 13.16
C LEU A 94 13.68 0.12 13.68
N GLU A 95 13.19 0.14 14.92
CA GLU A 95 12.41 -0.97 15.50
C GLU A 95 11.17 -1.29 14.68
N ASN A 96 10.43 -0.27 14.20
CA ASN A 96 9.30 -0.46 13.30
C ASN A 96 9.69 -1.24 12.04
N LEU A 97 10.73 -0.79 11.33
CA LEU A 97 11.16 -1.45 10.10
C LEU A 97 11.64 -2.89 10.34
N LEU A 98 12.40 -3.13 11.39
CA LEU A 98 12.88 -4.47 11.73
C LEU A 98 11.74 -5.41 12.11
N MET A 99 10.73 -4.92 12.82
CA MET A 99 9.55 -5.71 13.16
C MET A 99 8.78 -6.13 11.89
N PHE A 100 8.49 -5.18 10.99
CA PHE A 100 7.81 -5.51 9.74
C PHE A 100 8.65 -6.43 8.84
N ALA A 101 9.96 -6.20 8.73
CA ALA A 101 10.85 -7.09 8.00
C ALA A 101 10.80 -8.53 8.54
N SER A 102 10.73 -8.71 9.87
CA SER A 102 10.58 -10.02 10.47
C SER A 102 9.26 -10.71 10.15
N MET A 103 8.16 -9.94 10.07
CA MET A 103 6.84 -10.47 9.67
C MET A 103 6.83 -10.95 8.20
N TYR A 104 7.68 -10.36 7.34
CA TYR A 104 7.91 -10.80 5.96
C TYR A 104 8.96 -11.90 5.85
N GLY A 105 9.48 -12.42 6.96
CA GLY A 105 10.45 -13.51 6.97
C GLY A 105 11.87 -13.12 6.56
N MET A 106 12.20 -11.82 6.58
CA MET A 106 13.54 -11.33 6.24
C MET A 106 14.54 -11.67 7.35
N ARG A 107 15.76 -12.12 6.97
CA ARG A 107 16.81 -12.37 7.95
C ARG A 107 17.25 -11.08 8.62
N LYS A 108 17.55 -11.14 9.92
CA LYS A 108 17.85 -9.97 10.77
C LYS A 108 18.95 -9.06 10.20
N GLU A 109 20.01 -9.63 9.67
CA GLU A 109 21.12 -8.85 9.10
C GLU A 109 20.72 -8.12 7.82
N GLN A 110 20.00 -8.81 6.93
CA GLN A 110 19.46 -8.20 5.71
C GLN A 110 18.46 -7.09 6.06
N ALA A 111 17.56 -7.34 7.03
CA ALA A 111 16.60 -6.37 7.50
C ALA A 111 17.28 -5.09 8.01
N ARG A 112 18.35 -5.22 8.80
CA ARG A 112 19.13 -4.07 9.30
C ARG A 112 19.77 -3.27 8.17
N THR A 113 20.38 -3.95 7.21
CA THR A 113 21.02 -3.30 6.05
C THR A 113 19.99 -2.53 5.23
N HIS A 114 18.87 -3.17 4.87
CA HIS A 114 17.80 -2.52 4.11
C HIS A 114 17.15 -1.38 4.87
N ALA A 115 16.85 -1.57 6.16
CA ALA A 115 16.29 -0.51 7.00
C ALA A 115 17.22 0.71 7.06
N ALA A 116 18.53 0.51 7.23
CA ALA A 116 19.51 1.60 7.22
C ALA A 116 19.54 2.35 5.89
N GLN A 117 19.51 1.64 4.76
CA GLN A 117 19.48 2.22 3.42
C GLN A 117 18.21 3.06 3.21
N LEU A 118 17.03 2.51 3.56
CA LEU A 118 15.74 3.19 3.41
C LEU A 118 15.64 4.41 4.31
N LEU A 119 16.07 4.32 5.58
CA LEU A 119 16.08 5.46 6.50
C LEU A 119 16.99 6.59 6.02
N LYS A 120 18.15 6.27 5.41
CA LYS A 120 19.02 7.27 4.79
C LYS A 120 18.37 7.90 3.56
N LYS A 121 17.80 7.07 2.66
CA LYS A 121 17.14 7.55 1.42
C LYS A 121 15.94 8.46 1.69
N LEU A 122 15.27 8.28 2.84
CA LEU A 122 14.07 9.01 3.23
C LEU A 122 14.34 10.10 4.29
N ASP A 123 15.62 10.47 4.52
CA ASP A 123 16.05 11.49 5.48
C ASP A 123 15.58 11.24 6.92
N LEU A 124 15.46 9.98 7.32
CA LEU A 124 15.07 9.57 8.66
C LEU A 124 16.22 8.98 9.49
N TRP A 125 17.42 8.90 8.91
CA TRP A 125 18.57 8.23 9.57
C TRP A 125 18.92 8.84 10.92
N ASN A 126 18.93 10.17 11.03
CA ASN A 126 19.23 10.87 12.28
C ASN A 126 18.14 10.71 13.35
N ALA A 127 16.95 10.30 12.95
CA ALA A 127 15.81 10.03 13.83
C ALA A 127 15.55 8.54 14.04
N ARG A 128 16.42 7.64 13.57
CA ARG A 128 16.20 6.18 13.55
C ARG A 128 15.90 5.58 14.92
N ASP A 129 16.50 6.12 15.98
CA ASP A 129 16.36 5.63 17.34
C ASP A 129 15.27 6.37 18.15
N ARG A 130 14.69 7.44 17.58
CA ARG A 130 13.59 8.19 18.20
C ARG A 130 12.28 7.43 18.10
N LYS A 131 11.46 7.51 19.15
CA LYS A 131 10.11 6.92 19.16
C LYS A 131 9.19 7.62 18.16
N VAL A 132 8.41 6.83 17.41
CA VAL A 132 7.60 7.35 16.30
C VAL A 132 6.49 8.29 16.77
N TYR A 133 5.99 8.17 18.00
CA TYR A 133 5.03 9.14 18.55
C TYR A 133 5.58 10.59 18.60
N THR A 134 6.93 10.78 18.53
CA THR A 134 7.55 12.11 18.44
C THR A 134 7.73 12.63 17.02
N PHE A 135 7.30 11.86 16.01
CA PHE A 135 7.49 12.22 14.62
C PHE A 135 6.40 13.21 14.15
N SER A 136 6.77 14.05 13.19
CA SER A 136 5.79 14.83 12.45
C SER A 136 4.97 13.91 11.53
N THR A 137 3.83 14.40 11.04
CA THR A 137 3.00 13.67 10.06
C THR A 137 3.81 13.28 8.82
N GLU A 138 4.68 14.18 8.35
CA GLU A 138 5.55 13.94 7.21
C GLU A 138 6.58 12.84 7.50
N MET A 139 7.22 12.85 8.66
CA MET A 139 8.14 11.79 9.06
C MET A 139 7.43 10.43 9.15
N CYS A 140 6.20 10.41 9.65
CA CYS A 140 5.39 9.19 9.70
C CYS A 140 5.05 8.67 8.29
N ARG A 141 4.73 9.55 7.34
CA ARG A 141 4.49 9.18 5.94
C ARG A 141 5.75 8.60 5.28
N ARG A 142 6.91 9.22 5.47
CA ARG A 142 8.20 8.70 4.98
C ARG A 142 8.52 7.34 5.58
N LEU A 143 8.29 7.15 6.87
CA LEU A 143 8.49 5.86 7.53
C LEU A 143 7.52 4.79 7.00
N SER A 144 6.27 5.15 6.73
CA SER A 144 5.29 4.25 6.09
C SER A 144 5.70 3.82 4.69
N LEU A 145 6.35 4.70 3.94
CA LEU A 145 6.91 4.36 2.62
C LEU A 145 8.10 3.41 2.72
N ALA A 146 8.90 3.50 3.79
CA ALA A 146 10.04 2.61 4.04
C ALA A 146 9.62 1.20 4.46
N ARG A 147 8.42 1.06 4.98
CA ARG A 147 7.87 -0.20 5.50
C ARG A 147 7.35 -1.10 4.41
#